data_649b59d248b5318fecc4fd9f33775994
#
_entry.id   649b59d248b5318fecc4fd9f33775994
#
_cell.length_a   1.000
_cell.length_b   1.000
_cell.length_c   1.000
_cell.angle_alpha   90.00
_cell.angle_beta   90.00
_cell.angle_gamma   90.00
#
_symmetry.space_group_name_H-M   'P 1'
#
loop_
_entity.id
_entity.type
_entity.pdbx_description
1 polymer ?
#
loop_
_entity_poly.entity_id
_entity_poly.type
_entity_poly.pdbx_seq_one_letter_code
_entity_poly.pdbx_strand_id
1 'polypeptide(L)'
;MVERLSLAGLSALFQQNPWAPQRLAGFAGKTFCFTLIDAPAGLPEEFSMRIARDGYFEHWSSKDYDLSLSLVFDPALIAQFAQQGPNALLPRLKVEGDVMLAAAIGEVFRDLHWDFIGPI
;
A
#
# COMPACT_ATOMS: atom_id res chain seq x y z
N MET A 1 6.84 -11.92 -8.61
CA MET A 1 6.31 -10.56 -8.60
C MET A 1 5.24 -10.34 -7.53
N VAL A 2 4.26 -11.23 -7.41
CA VAL A 2 3.26 -11.14 -6.34
C VAL A 2 3.92 -11.14 -4.96
N GLU A 3 4.99 -11.89 -4.82
CA GLU A 3 5.75 -11.98 -3.57
C GLU A 3 6.27 -10.62 -3.10
N ARG A 4 6.59 -9.72 -4.02
CA ARG A 4 7.11 -8.39 -3.68
C ARG A 4 6.05 -7.45 -3.17
N LEU A 5 4.77 -7.77 -3.42
CA LEU A 5 3.64 -7.03 -2.89
C LEU A 5 3.16 -7.61 -1.56
N SER A 6 3.84 -8.64 -1.07
CA SER A 6 3.50 -9.25 0.21
C SER A 6 3.94 -8.37 1.37
N LEU A 7 3.46 -8.72 2.57
CA LEU A 7 3.87 -8.03 3.79
C LEU A 7 5.38 -8.09 4.00
N ALA A 8 6.01 -9.23 3.69
CA ALA A 8 7.46 -9.37 3.81
C ALA A 8 8.20 -8.42 2.84
N GLY A 9 7.69 -8.27 1.63
CA GLY A 9 8.25 -7.34 0.67
C GLY A 9 8.16 -5.89 1.11
N LEU A 10 7.02 -5.50 1.67
CA LEU A 10 6.84 -4.15 2.21
C LEU A 10 7.75 -3.90 3.41
N SER A 11 7.91 -4.89 4.28
CA SER A 11 8.82 -4.77 5.43
C SER A 11 10.27 -4.58 4.99
N ALA A 12 10.71 -5.34 3.98
CA ALA A 12 12.05 -5.18 3.43
C ALA A 12 12.25 -3.79 2.83
N LEU A 13 11.24 -3.29 2.11
CA LEU A 13 11.30 -1.95 1.54
C LEU A 13 11.38 -0.87 2.63
N PHE A 14 10.64 -1.04 3.70
CA PHE A 14 10.69 -0.12 4.83
C PHE A 14 12.03 -0.14 5.54
N GLN A 15 12.70 -1.29 5.61
CA GLN A 15 14.04 -1.37 6.18
C GLN A 15 15.06 -0.58 5.37
N GLN A 16 14.88 -0.53 4.06
CA GLN A 16 15.72 0.27 3.19
C GLN A 16 15.39 1.77 3.25
N ASN A 17 14.20 2.11 3.75
CA ASN A 17 13.72 3.49 3.83
C ASN A 17 13.19 3.75 5.25
N PRO A 18 14.08 3.85 6.26
CA PRO A 18 13.65 3.93 7.66
C PRO A 18 12.78 5.14 7.99
N TRP A 19 12.81 6.17 7.16
CA TRP A 19 11.93 7.33 7.34
C TRP A 19 10.45 6.97 7.14
N ALA A 20 10.15 5.93 6.35
CA ALA A 20 8.78 5.52 6.07
C ALA A 20 8.06 5.00 7.32
N PRO A 21 8.58 3.99 8.02
CA PRO A 21 7.93 3.56 9.26
C PRO A 21 7.95 4.65 10.33
N GLN A 22 8.94 5.51 10.36
CA GLN A 22 8.95 6.62 11.31
C GLN A 22 7.78 7.57 11.11
N ARG A 23 7.42 7.84 9.86
CA ARG A 23 6.25 8.67 9.54
C ARG A 23 4.96 7.99 9.96
N LEU A 24 4.86 6.67 9.77
CA LEU A 24 3.65 5.93 10.06
C LEU A 24 3.50 5.56 11.54
N ALA A 25 4.56 5.65 12.32
CA ALA A 25 4.53 5.29 13.74
C ALA A 25 3.50 6.12 14.53
N GLY A 26 3.23 7.35 14.09
CA GLY A 26 2.19 8.18 14.68
C GLY A 26 0.77 7.65 14.51
N PHE A 27 0.59 6.70 13.61
CA PHE A 27 -0.70 6.04 13.35
C PHE A 27 -0.73 4.61 13.87
N ALA A 28 0.15 4.26 14.80
CA ALA A 28 0.21 2.91 15.35
C ALA A 28 -1.14 2.48 15.91
N GLY A 29 -1.53 1.23 15.62
CA GLY A 29 -2.82 0.69 15.98
C GLY A 29 -3.91 0.92 14.96
N LYS A 30 -3.73 1.79 13.99
CA LYS A 30 -4.69 2.01 12.92
C LYS A 30 -4.67 0.85 11.94
N THR A 31 -5.84 0.55 11.39
CA THR A 31 -6.02 -0.57 10.46
C THR A 31 -6.54 -0.06 9.12
N PHE A 32 -6.13 -0.74 8.07
CA PHE A 32 -6.63 -0.41 6.74
C PHE A 32 -6.75 -1.66 5.88
N CYS A 33 -7.63 -1.55 4.89
CA CYS A 33 -7.86 -2.59 3.90
C CYS A 33 -7.67 -1.99 2.51
N PHE A 34 -6.91 -2.68 1.68
CA PHE A 34 -6.76 -2.36 0.27
C PHE A 34 -7.47 -3.43 -0.55
N THR A 35 -8.41 -3.01 -1.39
CA THR A 35 -9.17 -3.91 -2.26
C THR A 35 -8.85 -3.63 -3.71
N LEU A 36 -8.48 -4.66 -4.44
CA LEU A 36 -8.25 -4.59 -5.89
C LEU A 36 -9.46 -5.20 -6.59
N ILE A 37 -10.26 -4.36 -7.24
CA ILE A 37 -11.50 -4.76 -7.91
C ILE A 37 -11.14 -5.28 -9.30
N ASP A 38 -11.74 -6.41 -9.71
CA ASP A 38 -11.49 -7.05 -11.00
C ASP A 38 -10.03 -7.49 -11.16
N ALA A 39 -9.41 -7.94 -10.08
CA ALA A 39 -8.04 -8.42 -10.12
C ALA A 39 -7.93 -9.68 -10.98
N PRO A 40 -6.87 -9.78 -11.81
CA PRO A 40 -6.63 -11.01 -12.57
C PRO A 40 -6.31 -12.18 -11.65
N ALA A 41 -6.49 -13.39 -12.16
CA ALA A 41 -6.17 -14.60 -11.42
C ALA A 41 -4.70 -14.57 -10.98
N GLY A 42 -4.47 -14.97 -9.73
CA GLY A 42 -3.13 -15.00 -9.16
C GLY A 42 -2.76 -13.76 -8.35
N LEU A 43 -3.55 -12.67 -8.44
CA LEU A 43 -3.35 -11.51 -7.58
C LEU A 43 -4.36 -11.55 -6.43
N PRO A 44 -3.94 -11.24 -5.21
CA PRO A 44 -4.88 -11.13 -4.11
C PRO A 44 -5.82 -9.95 -4.33
N GLU A 45 -7.10 -10.19 -4.03
CA GLU A 45 -8.12 -9.15 -4.18
C GLU A 45 -8.16 -8.19 -3.00
N GLU A 46 -7.65 -8.61 -1.86
CA GLU A 46 -7.79 -7.85 -0.63
C GLU A 46 -6.55 -8.02 0.25
N PHE A 47 -6.07 -6.91 0.79
CA PHE A 47 -4.99 -6.86 1.77
C PHE A 47 -5.50 -6.12 3.00
N SER A 48 -5.39 -6.75 4.18
CA SER A 48 -5.78 -6.13 5.44
C SER A 48 -4.56 -6.02 6.33
N MET A 49 -4.28 -4.83 6.82
CA MET A 49 -3.06 -4.58 7.58
C MET A 49 -3.33 -3.61 8.74
N ARG A 50 -2.46 -3.70 9.75
CA ARG A 50 -2.43 -2.79 10.87
C ARG A 50 -1.04 -2.17 10.96
N ILE A 51 -0.97 -0.93 11.40
CA ILE A 51 0.30 -0.26 11.63
C ILE A 51 0.78 -0.60 13.03
N ALA A 52 1.96 -1.23 13.11
CA ALA A 52 2.58 -1.59 14.36
C ALA A 52 3.20 -0.37 15.05
N ARG A 53 3.67 -0.54 16.28
CA ARG A 53 4.27 0.54 17.06
C ARG A 53 5.46 1.20 16.38
N ASP A 54 6.22 0.42 15.63
CA ASP A 54 7.39 0.90 14.92
C ASP A 54 7.08 1.48 13.55
N GLY A 55 5.79 1.52 13.19
CA GLY A 55 5.35 2.04 11.89
C GLY A 55 5.36 1.02 10.77
N TYR A 56 5.80 -0.21 11.02
CA TYR A 56 5.74 -1.29 10.03
C TYR A 56 4.31 -1.81 9.94
N PHE A 57 4.01 -2.46 8.82
CA PHE A 57 2.72 -3.09 8.62
C PHE A 57 2.74 -4.50 9.19
N GLU A 58 1.63 -4.90 9.81
CA GLU A 58 1.44 -6.26 10.27
C GLU A 58 0.09 -6.78 9.81
N HIS A 59 -0.05 -8.09 9.77
CA HIS A 59 -1.27 -8.72 9.30
C HIS A 59 -2.44 -8.37 10.20
N TRP A 60 -3.62 -8.13 9.59
CA TRP A 60 -4.85 -7.85 10.31
C TRP A 60 -5.96 -8.73 9.74
N SER A 61 -6.66 -9.45 10.60
CA SER A 61 -7.67 -10.43 10.17
C SER A 61 -9.11 -10.01 10.46
N SER A 62 -9.31 -8.92 11.19
CA SER A 62 -10.65 -8.40 11.45
C SER A 62 -11.19 -7.66 10.25
N LYS A 63 -12.51 -7.51 10.19
CA LYS A 63 -13.18 -6.71 9.15
C LYS A 63 -13.44 -5.28 9.57
N ASP A 64 -12.98 -4.89 10.74
CA ASP A 64 -13.07 -3.51 11.22
C ASP A 64 -11.85 -2.74 10.77
N TYR A 65 -12.05 -1.76 9.91
CA TYR A 65 -10.95 -0.94 9.38
C TYR A 65 -11.19 0.52 9.65
N ASP A 66 -10.11 1.22 10.02
CA ASP A 66 -10.13 2.69 10.12
C ASP A 66 -10.14 3.34 8.74
N LEU A 67 -9.58 2.64 7.75
CA LEU A 67 -9.45 3.15 6.40
C LEU A 67 -9.69 2.03 5.40
N SER A 68 -10.42 2.33 4.34
CA SER A 68 -10.63 1.42 3.23
C SER A 68 -10.19 2.09 1.94
N LEU A 69 -9.29 1.43 1.23
CA LEU A 69 -8.78 1.89 -0.07
C LEU A 69 -9.17 0.87 -1.13
N SER A 70 -9.70 1.33 -2.24
CA SER A 70 -10.03 0.44 -3.34
C SER A 70 -9.56 1.00 -4.67
N LEU A 71 -9.22 0.10 -5.58
CA LEU A 71 -8.72 0.42 -6.89
C LEU A 71 -9.28 -0.59 -7.88
N VAL A 72 -9.84 -0.09 -9.01
CA VAL A 72 -10.30 -0.96 -10.07
C VAL A 72 -9.11 -1.31 -10.95
N PHE A 73 -8.88 -2.62 -11.12
CA PHE A 73 -7.83 -3.10 -12.01
C PHE A 73 -8.17 -2.80 -13.46
N ASP A 74 -7.19 -2.26 -14.18
CA ASP A 74 -7.33 -1.91 -15.59
C ASP A 74 -5.96 -2.20 -16.24
N PRO A 75 -5.91 -2.92 -17.36
CA PRO A 75 -4.63 -3.19 -18.04
C PRO A 75 -3.82 -1.93 -18.34
N ALA A 76 -4.48 -0.81 -18.67
CA ALA A 76 -3.80 0.46 -18.89
C ALA A 76 -3.09 0.96 -17.62
N LEU A 77 -3.56 0.58 -16.45
CA LEU A 77 -2.99 0.98 -15.20
C LEU A 77 -1.57 0.43 -15.01
N ILE A 78 -1.34 -0.79 -15.51
CA ILE A 78 -0.01 -1.41 -15.44
C ILE A 78 1.00 -0.57 -16.23
N ALA A 79 0.63 -0.14 -17.42
CA ALA A 79 1.50 0.70 -18.25
C ALA A 79 1.76 2.05 -17.59
N GLN A 80 0.74 2.65 -17.00
CA GLN A 80 0.88 3.92 -16.29
C GLN A 80 1.78 3.78 -15.06
N PHE A 81 1.61 2.69 -14.32
CA PHE A 81 2.44 2.41 -13.16
C PHE A 81 3.91 2.25 -13.57
N ALA A 82 4.17 1.54 -14.67
CA ALA A 82 5.53 1.34 -15.15
C ALA A 82 6.21 2.66 -15.54
N GLN A 83 5.44 3.61 -16.06
CA GLN A 83 5.96 4.92 -16.50
C GLN A 83 6.07 5.93 -15.35
N GLN A 84 5.08 5.96 -14.47
CA GLN A 84 4.91 7.03 -13.49
C GLN A 84 5.10 6.56 -12.04
N GLY A 85 5.22 5.24 -11.83
CA GLY A 85 5.31 4.68 -10.51
C GLY A 85 3.98 4.76 -9.75
N PRO A 86 4.03 4.69 -8.41
CA PRO A 86 2.80 4.68 -7.60
C PRO A 86 1.94 5.93 -7.74
N ASN A 87 2.50 7.03 -8.23
CA ASN A 87 1.72 8.24 -8.46
C ASN A 87 0.58 8.03 -9.47
N ALA A 88 0.73 7.08 -10.38
CA ALA A 88 -0.31 6.75 -11.33
C ALA A 88 -1.57 6.20 -10.66
N LEU A 89 -1.42 5.57 -9.51
CA LEU A 89 -2.51 4.94 -8.79
C LEU A 89 -3.30 5.91 -7.93
N LEU A 90 -2.65 6.94 -7.40
CA LEU A 90 -3.25 7.82 -6.40
C LEU A 90 -4.58 8.45 -6.84
N PRO A 91 -4.69 9.02 -8.05
CA PRO A 91 -5.96 9.64 -8.47
C PRO A 91 -7.08 8.62 -8.74
N ARG A 92 -6.73 7.33 -8.83
CA ARG A 92 -7.69 6.27 -9.09
C ARG A 92 -8.17 5.55 -7.84
N LEU A 93 -7.53 5.83 -6.69
CA LEU A 93 -7.91 5.20 -5.44
C LEU A 93 -9.20 5.80 -4.91
N LYS A 94 -10.11 4.92 -4.52
CA LYS A 94 -11.29 5.32 -3.76
C LYS A 94 -10.95 5.20 -2.28
N VAL A 95 -11.13 6.28 -1.55
CA VAL A 95 -10.76 6.37 -0.14
C VAL A 95 -12.01 6.52 0.70
N GLU A 96 -12.17 5.65 1.70
CA GLU A 96 -13.27 5.73 2.66
C GLU A 96 -12.72 5.55 4.06
N GLY A 97 -13.06 6.46 4.96
CA GLY A 97 -12.66 6.38 6.36
C GLY A 97 -11.66 7.47 6.75
N ASP A 98 -10.61 7.09 7.45
CA ASP A 98 -9.65 8.02 8.04
C ASP A 98 -8.78 8.68 6.96
N VAL A 99 -9.14 9.90 6.57
CA VAL A 99 -8.44 10.63 5.50
C VAL A 99 -7.02 11.05 5.90
N MET A 100 -6.78 11.25 7.18
CA MET A 100 -5.44 11.58 7.67
C MET A 100 -4.49 10.40 7.49
N LEU A 101 -4.98 9.21 7.80
CA LEU A 101 -4.21 7.98 7.59
C LEU A 101 -3.98 7.74 6.09
N ALA A 102 -5.01 7.96 5.27
CA ALA A 102 -4.88 7.83 3.81
C ALA A 102 -3.82 8.76 3.26
N ALA A 103 -3.80 10.00 3.70
CA ALA A 103 -2.80 10.97 3.26
C ALA A 103 -1.39 10.54 3.65
N ALA A 104 -1.21 10.05 4.88
CA ALA A 104 0.09 9.59 5.37
C ALA A 104 0.61 8.40 4.56
N ILE A 105 -0.26 7.41 4.31
CA ILE A 105 0.10 6.23 3.51
C ILE A 105 0.44 6.65 2.08
N GLY A 106 -0.35 7.53 1.50
CA GLY A 106 -0.12 8.03 0.14
C GLY A 106 1.22 8.74 0.01
N GLU A 107 1.57 9.58 0.97
CA GLU A 107 2.85 10.27 0.98
C GLU A 107 4.03 9.30 1.09
N VAL A 108 3.92 8.32 1.96
CA VAL A 108 4.97 7.31 2.13
C VAL A 108 5.17 6.54 0.83
N PHE A 109 4.09 6.07 0.22
CA PHE A 109 4.20 5.28 -1.01
C PHE A 109 4.71 6.12 -2.18
N ARG A 110 4.35 7.39 -2.24
CA ARG A 110 4.85 8.28 -3.28
C ARG A 110 6.36 8.49 -3.19
N ASP A 111 6.86 8.63 -1.96
CA ASP A 111 8.26 8.98 -1.73
C ASP A 111 9.18 7.77 -1.58
N LEU A 112 8.63 6.55 -1.49
CA LEU A 112 9.43 5.34 -1.40
C LEU A 112 10.21 5.10 -2.69
N HIS A 113 11.42 4.55 -2.53
CA HIS A 113 12.20 4.05 -3.65
C HIS A 113 11.74 2.64 -3.99
N TRP A 114 11.14 2.50 -5.16
CA TRP A 114 10.56 1.23 -5.61
C TRP A 114 11.59 0.38 -6.37
N ASP A 115 12.76 0.20 -5.77
CA ASP A 115 13.87 -0.49 -6.43
C ASP A 115 13.57 -1.94 -6.76
N PHE A 116 12.66 -2.55 -6.02
CA PHE A 116 12.28 -3.94 -6.29
C PHE A 116 11.53 -4.10 -7.63
N ILE A 117 11.01 -3.01 -8.18
CA ILE A 117 10.43 -3.03 -9.52
C ILE A 117 11.55 -3.13 -10.55
N GLY A 118 12.74 -2.73 -10.13
CA GLY A 118 13.95 -2.91 -10.88
C GLY A 118 14.17 -1.88 -11.96
N PRO A 119 15.28 -1.98 -12.65
CA PRO A 119 15.59 -1.13 -13.79
C PRO A 119 14.88 -1.67 -15.02
N ILE A 120 13.60 -1.67 -14.97
CA ILE A 120 12.79 -2.24 -16.05
C ILE A 120 13.00 -1.45 -17.34
#